data_a76c7775e87041d9185a43bc202803f2
#
_entry.id   a76c7775e87041d9185a43bc202803f2
#
_cell.length_a   1.000
_cell.length_b   1.000
_cell.length_c   1.000
_cell.angle_alpha   90.00
_cell.angle_beta   90.00
_cell.angle_gamma   90.00
#
_symmetry.space_group_name_H-M   'P 1'
#
loop_
_entity.id
_entity.type
_entity.pdbx_description
1 polymer ?
#
loop_
_entity_poly.entity_id
_entity_poly.type
_entity_poly.pdbx_seq_one_letter_code
_entity_poly.pdbx_strand_id
1 'polypeptide(L)'
;MEMNAISNQLYENIEQSLKNCQASLVLLAFTINDNGIPQDFDKVSKELIKTNPIISTLQVDPGGIIKYIYPMQGNEKAMNLNILDSKYYKKEIHNSIKTKKIFFAGPLKLKQGGMGILGWLPVYKDNKFWGFTTANIKLDNLLKTAGSTTIDTTEYEFLFSNMHPKTHQEEFYHSKKESITKTNHISKKIYRT
;
A
#
# COMPACT_ATOMS: atom_id res chain seq x y z
N MET A 1 -10.78 -28.96 1.83
CA MET A 1 -9.45 -28.84 1.19
C MET A 1 -9.38 -27.65 0.22
N GLU A 2 -10.37 -27.46 -0.60
CA GLU A 2 -10.42 -26.41 -1.66
C GLU A 2 -10.39 -24.98 -1.12
N MET A 3 -11.23 -24.62 -0.15
CA MET A 3 -11.26 -23.28 0.47
C MET A 3 -9.91 -22.88 1.07
N ASN A 4 -9.18 -23.83 1.67
CA ASN A 4 -7.82 -23.58 2.18
C ASN A 4 -6.82 -23.26 1.05
N ALA A 5 -6.94 -23.98 -0.08
CA ALA A 5 -6.06 -23.74 -1.23
C ALA A 5 -6.31 -22.36 -1.83
N ILE A 6 -7.59 -21.96 -2.01
CA ILE A 6 -8.00 -20.65 -2.51
C ILE A 6 -7.49 -19.54 -1.58
N SER A 7 -7.70 -19.68 -0.27
CA SER A 7 -7.26 -18.70 0.72
C SER A 7 -5.74 -18.56 0.75
N ASN A 8 -4.99 -19.66 0.66
CA ASN A 8 -3.54 -19.65 0.59
C ASN A 8 -3.06 -18.94 -0.68
N GLN A 9 -3.64 -19.27 -1.82
CA GLN A 9 -3.26 -18.67 -3.10
C GLN A 9 -3.50 -17.14 -3.11
N LEU A 10 -4.66 -16.69 -2.64
CA LEU A 10 -4.94 -15.26 -2.49
C LEU A 10 -3.92 -14.57 -1.58
N TYR A 11 -3.65 -15.17 -0.43
CA TYR A 11 -2.67 -14.65 0.53
C TYR A 11 -1.29 -14.49 -0.11
N GLU A 12 -0.79 -15.55 -0.74
CA GLU A 12 0.53 -15.56 -1.39
C GLU A 12 0.61 -14.54 -2.53
N ASN A 13 -0.44 -14.42 -3.33
CA ASN A 13 -0.50 -13.44 -4.42
C ASN A 13 -0.52 -12.00 -3.91
N ILE A 14 -1.24 -11.72 -2.81
CA ILE A 14 -1.22 -10.40 -2.16
C ILE A 14 0.17 -10.10 -1.60
N GLU A 15 0.76 -11.03 -0.85
CA GLU A 15 2.12 -10.88 -0.30
C GLU A 15 3.13 -10.61 -1.41
N GLN A 16 3.08 -11.35 -2.52
CA GLN A 16 3.97 -11.15 -3.65
C GLN A 16 3.76 -9.78 -4.32
N SER A 17 2.51 -9.35 -4.44
CA SER A 17 2.17 -8.04 -5.00
C SER A 17 2.73 -6.89 -4.13
N LEU A 18 2.66 -7.01 -2.81
CA LEU A 18 3.23 -6.04 -1.88
C LEU A 18 4.76 -6.04 -1.92
N LYS A 19 5.41 -7.21 -2.05
CA LYS A 19 6.86 -7.31 -2.27
C LYS A 19 7.30 -6.64 -3.57
N ASN A 20 6.55 -6.82 -4.64
CA ASN A 20 6.81 -6.15 -5.92
C ASN A 20 6.65 -4.63 -5.80
N CYS A 21 5.66 -4.16 -5.02
CA CYS A 21 5.52 -2.74 -4.72
C CYS A 21 6.73 -2.20 -3.93
N GLN A 22 7.19 -2.93 -2.92
CA GLN A 22 8.40 -2.57 -2.18
C GLN A 22 9.61 -2.47 -3.11
N ALA A 23 9.81 -3.42 -4.02
CA ALA A 23 10.89 -3.38 -5.00
C ALA A 23 10.80 -2.12 -5.89
N SER A 24 9.59 -1.74 -6.32
CA SER A 24 9.36 -0.49 -7.08
C SER A 24 9.78 0.76 -6.27
N LEU A 25 9.47 0.79 -4.97
CA LEU A 25 9.88 1.90 -4.09
C LEU A 25 11.38 1.96 -3.86
N VAL A 26 12.05 0.81 -3.76
CA VAL A 26 13.51 0.73 -3.69
C VAL A 26 14.14 1.27 -4.97
N LEU A 27 13.65 0.85 -6.14
CA LEU A 27 14.12 1.36 -7.43
C LEU A 27 13.93 2.88 -7.54
N LEU A 28 12.78 3.39 -7.10
CA LEU A 28 12.52 4.83 -7.07
C LEU A 28 13.51 5.56 -6.14
N ALA A 29 13.82 4.99 -4.97
CA ALA A 29 14.80 5.56 -4.05
C ALA A 29 16.20 5.67 -4.65
N PHE A 30 16.61 4.74 -5.50
CA PHE A 30 17.89 4.79 -6.22
C PHE A 30 18.00 5.91 -7.25
N THR A 31 16.87 6.49 -7.67
CA THR A 31 16.90 7.66 -8.58
C THR A 31 17.29 8.96 -7.88
N ILE A 32 17.28 8.97 -6.53
CA ILE A 32 17.53 10.17 -5.73
C ILE A 32 19.05 10.42 -5.69
N ASN A 33 19.49 11.47 -6.37
CA ASN A 33 20.91 11.86 -6.44
C ASN A 33 21.44 12.42 -5.09
N ASP A 34 22.73 12.76 -5.04
CA ASP A 34 23.38 13.25 -3.82
C ASP A 34 22.76 14.56 -3.29
N ASN A 35 22.20 15.38 -4.18
CA ASN A 35 21.51 16.61 -3.81
C ASN A 35 20.06 16.37 -3.30
N GLY A 36 19.61 15.12 -3.24
CA GLY A 36 18.25 14.78 -2.81
C GLY A 36 17.19 15.03 -3.88
N ILE A 37 17.55 15.03 -5.15
CA ILE A 37 16.64 15.27 -6.27
C ILE A 37 16.44 13.95 -7.01
N PRO A 38 15.19 13.45 -7.14
CA PRO A 38 14.94 12.25 -7.95
C PRO A 38 15.13 12.56 -9.44
N GLN A 39 15.98 11.78 -10.09
CA GLN A 39 16.27 11.93 -11.51
C GLN A 39 15.19 11.26 -12.35
N ASP A 40 14.77 11.92 -13.43
CA ASP A 40 13.75 11.41 -14.36
C ASP A 40 12.48 10.89 -13.66
N PHE A 41 12.08 11.52 -12.56
CA PHE A 41 11.03 11.04 -11.66
C PHE A 41 9.75 10.60 -12.39
N ASP A 42 9.21 11.46 -13.27
CA ASP A 42 7.96 11.16 -13.98
C ASP A 42 8.11 9.98 -14.93
N LYS A 43 9.23 9.92 -15.66
CA LYS A 43 9.53 8.83 -16.59
C LYS A 43 9.68 7.50 -15.87
N VAL A 44 10.47 7.47 -14.79
CA VAL A 44 10.69 6.28 -13.98
C VAL A 44 9.38 5.84 -13.31
N SER A 45 8.65 6.76 -12.70
CA SER A 45 7.36 6.47 -12.06
C SER A 45 6.35 5.90 -13.04
N LYS A 46 6.28 6.43 -14.26
CA LYS A 46 5.42 5.92 -15.32
C LYS A 46 5.72 4.47 -15.67
N GLU A 47 7.00 4.12 -15.85
CA GLU A 47 7.38 2.73 -16.16
C GLU A 47 7.16 1.80 -14.96
N LEU A 48 7.43 2.23 -13.73
CA LEU A 48 7.15 1.43 -12.54
C LEU A 48 5.66 1.14 -12.35
N ILE A 49 4.78 2.11 -12.58
CA ILE A 49 3.32 1.91 -12.53
C ILE A 49 2.85 0.98 -13.65
N LYS A 50 3.41 1.12 -14.85
CA LYS A 50 3.09 0.24 -15.99
C LYS A 50 3.46 -1.21 -15.72
N THR A 51 4.60 -1.46 -15.10
CA THR A 51 5.07 -2.82 -14.77
C THR A 51 4.43 -3.39 -13.50
N ASN A 52 3.89 -2.53 -12.64
CA ASN A 52 3.24 -2.93 -11.40
C ASN A 52 1.84 -2.26 -11.26
N PRO A 53 0.82 -2.81 -11.91
CA PRO A 53 -0.50 -2.18 -12.06
C PRO A 53 -1.31 -2.03 -10.76
N ILE A 54 -0.86 -2.61 -9.65
CA ILE A 54 -1.48 -2.36 -8.34
C ILE A 54 -1.19 -0.93 -7.86
N ILE A 55 -0.04 -0.36 -8.26
CA ILE A 55 0.37 0.99 -7.87
C ILE A 55 -0.42 2.00 -8.69
N SER A 56 -1.08 2.92 -8.02
CA SER A 56 -1.81 4.02 -8.67
C SER A 56 -1.05 5.33 -8.64
N THR A 57 -0.16 5.52 -7.66
CA THR A 57 0.59 6.76 -7.49
C THR A 57 1.92 6.44 -6.81
N LEU A 58 2.98 7.10 -7.28
CA LEU A 58 4.30 7.10 -6.65
C LEU A 58 4.65 8.50 -6.17
N GLN A 59 5.38 8.58 -5.05
CA GLN A 59 5.77 9.84 -4.42
C GLN A 59 7.20 9.76 -3.93
N VAL A 60 7.85 10.93 -3.86
CA VAL A 60 9.12 11.12 -3.16
C VAL A 60 8.95 12.28 -2.19
N ASP A 61 9.25 12.02 -0.91
CA ASP A 61 8.83 12.83 0.22
C ASP A 61 10.04 13.24 1.08
N PRO A 62 10.87 14.22 0.64
CA PRO A 62 12.00 14.72 1.42
C PRO A 62 11.56 15.23 2.78
N GLY A 63 12.22 14.79 3.86
CA GLY A 63 11.84 15.17 5.23
C GLY A 63 10.43 14.74 5.63
N GLY A 64 9.79 13.85 4.87
CA GLY A 64 8.41 13.43 5.07
C GLY A 64 7.37 14.34 4.43
N ILE A 65 7.79 15.32 3.62
CA ILE A 65 6.88 16.23 2.91
C ILE A 65 6.77 15.81 1.46
N ILE A 66 5.55 15.57 0.96
CA ILE A 66 5.29 15.17 -0.42
C ILE A 66 5.72 16.29 -1.37
N LYS A 67 6.83 16.10 -2.10
CA LYS A 67 7.38 17.07 -3.05
C LYS A 67 7.29 16.62 -4.50
N TYR A 68 7.28 15.30 -4.72
CA TYR A 68 7.15 14.71 -6.05
C TYR A 68 6.03 13.69 -6.01
N ILE A 69 5.14 13.73 -6.99
CA ILE A 69 4.00 12.82 -7.10
C ILE A 69 3.68 12.53 -8.57
N TYR A 70 3.51 11.26 -8.89
CA TYR A 70 3.12 10.83 -10.24
C TYR A 70 2.01 9.76 -10.18
N PRO A 71 0.94 9.87 -11.01
CA PRO A 71 0.62 11.04 -11.81
C PRO A 71 0.21 12.24 -10.93
N MET A 72 0.49 13.45 -11.39
CA MET A 72 0.06 14.67 -10.67
C MET A 72 -1.45 14.85 -10.77
N GLN A 73 -2.01 14.61 -11.95
CA GLN A 73 -3.45 14.76 -12.18
C GLN A 73 -4.30 13.94 -11.20
N GLY A 74 -5.17 14.63 -10.45
CA GLY A 74 -6.03 14.05 -9.43
C GLY A 74 -5.36 13.86 -8.06
N ASN A 75 -4.06 14.20 -7.93
CA ASN A 75 -3.28 14.08 -6.72
C ASN A 75 -2.77 15.42 -6.16
N GLU A 76 -3.17 16.53 -6.75
CA GLU A 76 -2.69 17.88 -6.44
C GLU A 76 -2.84 18.23 -4.95
N LYS A 77 -3.94 17.75 -4.33
CA LYS A 77 -4.24 18.00 -2.91
C LYS A 77 -3.28 17.27 -1.95
N ALA A 78 -2.50 16.32 -2.44
CA ALA A 78 -1.52 15.63 -1.63
C ALA A 78 -0.18 16.38 -1.56
N MET A 79 0.08 17.30 -2.49
CA MET A 79 1.31 18.09 -2.49
C MET A 79 1.48 18.87 -1.20
N ASN A 80 2.70 18.88 -0.70
CA ASN A 80 3.13 19.56 0.53
C ASN A 80 2.49 19.01 1.83
N LEU A 81 1.75 17.90 1.79
CA LEU A 81 1.35 17.23 3.03
C LEU A 81 2.57 16.64 3.73
N ASN A 82 2.58 16.76 5.05
CA ASN A 82 3.60 16.16 5.88
C ASN A 82 3.12 14.77 6.37
N ILE A 83 3.78 13.72 5.93
CA ILE A 83 3.47 12.34 6.30
C ILE A 83 3.72 12.11 7.79
N LEU A 84 4.75 12.76 8.36
CA LEU A 84 5.12 12.63 9.77
C LEU A 84 4.05 13.15 10.73
N ASP A 85 3.17 14.03 10.24
CA ASP A 85 2.04 14.58 11.01
C ASP A 85 0.75 13.75 10.87
N SER A 86 0.87 12.52 10.34
CA SER A 86 -0.28 11.62 10.23
C SER A 86 -0.97 11.41 11.58
N LYS A 87 -2.26 11.73 11.64
CA LYS A 87 -3.05 11.56 12.88
C LYS A 87 -3.24 10.09 13.29
N TYR A 88 -3.18 9.18 12.33
CA TYR A 88 -3.55 7.77 12.52
C TYR A 88 -2.35 6.83 12.52
N TYR A 89 -1.28 7.16 11.80
CA TYR A 89 -0.15 6.26 11.57
C TYR A 89 1.19 6.82 12.06
N LYS A 90 1.15 7.86 12.91
CA LYS A 90 2.37 8.52 13.39
C LYS A 90 3.34 7.55 14.07
N LYS A 91 2.81 6.65 14.92
CA LYS A 91 3.61 5.65 15.64
C LYS A 91 4.27 4.67 14.68
N GLU A 92 3.51 4.16 13.72
CA GLU A 92 3.95 3.19 12.74
C GLU A 92 4.99 3.80 11.78
N ILE A 93 4.76 5.04 11.33
CA ILE A 93 5.71 5.78 10.51
C ILE A 93 7.05 5.97 11.25
N HIS A 94 7.00 6.38 12.51
CA HIS A 94 8.23 6.51 13.33
C HIS A 94 8.91 5.13 13.55
N ASN A 95 8.13 4.07 13.74
CA ASN A 95 8.69 2.72 13.84
C ASN A 95 9.35 2.29 12.53
N SER A 96 8.72 2.57 11.38
CA SER A 96 9.31 2.33 10.06
C SER A 96 10.68 3.02 9.91
N ILE A 97 10.77 4.30 10.31
CA ILE A 97 12.04 5.02 10.32
C ILE A 97 13.04 4.33 11.23
N LYS A 98 12.67 3.99 12.47
CA LYS A 98 13.56 3.35 13.44
C LYS A 98 14.09 1.99 12.96
N THR A 99 13.22 1.18 12.36
CA THR A 99 13.55 -0.19 11.91
C THR A 99 14.13 -0.25 10.50
N LYS A 100 14.08 0.87 9.76
CA LYS A 100 14.46 0.97 8.34
C LYS A 100 13.66 0.04 7.42
N LYS A 101 12.44 -0.33 7.84
CA LYS A 101 11.56 -1.23 7.09
C LYS A 101 10.40 -0.47 6.47
N ILE A 102 9.92 -0.97 5.33
CA ILE A 102 8.68 -0.48 4.75
C ILE A 102 7.50 -0.71 5.69
N PHE A 103 6.55 0.21 5.69
CA PHE A 103 5.28 0.06 6.38
C PHE A 103 4.13 0.24 5.39
N PHE A 104 3.19 -0.70 5.41
CA PHE A 104 1.94 -0.61 4.66
C PHE A 104 0.78 -0.29 5.60
N ALA A 105 0.04 0.77 5.29
CA ALA A 105 -1.15 1.20 6.02
C ALA A 105 -2.40 1.06 5.16
N GLY A 106 -3.46 0.59 5.73
CA GLY A 106 -4.74 0.42 5.03
C GLY A 106 -5.32 -0.98 5.22
N PRO A 107 -6.41 -1.29 4.51
CA PRO A 107 -7.13 -0.41 3.60
C PRO A 107 -7.65 0.85 4.29
N LEU A 108 -7.63 1.96 3.58
CA LEU A 108 -8.16 3.24 4.03
C LEU A 108 -8.82 4.00 2.87
N LYS A 109 -9.72 4.93 3.20
CA LYS A 109 -10.34 5.78 2.18
C LYS A 109 -9.32 6.78 1.66
N LEU A 110 -9.05 6.71 0.36
CA LEU A 110 -8.12 7.64 -0.30
C LEU A 110 -8.78 9.00 -0.52
N LYS A 111 -8.00 10.07 -0.47
CA LYS A 111 -8.48 11.43 -0.76
C LYS A 111 -8.96 11.58 -2.21
N GLN A 112 -8.42 10.77 -3.11
CA GLN A 112 -8.78 10.71 -4.52
C GLN A 112 -10.03 9.85 -4.80
N GLY A 113 -10.61 9.25 -3.74
CA GLY A 113 -11.73 8.32 -3.82
C GLY A 113 -11.29 6.86 -3.85
N GLY A 114 -12.22 5.97 -3.48
CA GLY A 114 -11.96 4.53 -3.36
C GLY A 114 -11.18 4.14 -2.11
N MET A 115 -10.89 2.86 -2.00
CA MET A 115 -10.10 2.27 -0.91
C MET A 115 -8.68 1.97 -1.41
N GLY A 116 -7.71 2.15 -0.54
CA GLY A 116 -6.32 1.89 -0.89
C GLY A 116 -5.43 1.55 0.28
N ILE A 117 -4.23 1.16 -0.06
CA ILE A 117 -3.13 0.87 0.86
C ILE A 117 -2.01 1.85 0.55
N LEU A 118 -1.45 2.45 1.59
CA LEU A 118 -0.28 3.32 1.48
C LEU A 118 0.96 2.55 1.93
N GLY A 119 2.00 2.56 1.09
CA GLY A 119 3.31 2.00 1.44
C GLY A 119 4.34 3.12 1.61
N TRP A 120 4.98 3.20 2.78
CA TRP A 120 6.06 4.15 3.06
C TRP A 120 7.37 3.38 3.25
N LEU A 121 8.33 3.60 2.34
CA LEU A 121 9.69 3.09 2.47
C LEU A 121 10.61 4.23 2.92
N PRO A 122 11.20 4.16 4.12
CA PRO A 122 12.12 5.20 4.57
C PRO A 122 13.44 5.14 3.80
N VAL A 123 13.90 6.31 3.36
CA VAL A 123 15.13 6.50 2.61
C VAL A 123 16.16 7.18 3.51
N TYR A 124 17.41 6.72 3.42
CA TYR A 124 18.54 7.22 4.22
C TYR A 124 19.65 7.72 3.30
N LYS A 125 20.29 8.82 3.71
CA LYS A 125 21.53 9.35 3.13
C LYS A 125 22.54 9.53 4.26
N ASP A 126 23.75 9.07 4.10
CA ASP A 126 24.79 9.12 5.12
C ASP A 126 24.32 8.62 6.50
N ASN A 127 23.58 7.51 6.49
CA ASN A 127 22.93 6.93 7.68
C ASN A 127 21.90 7.83 8.40
N LYS A 128 21.53 8.97 7.83
CA LYS A 128 20.50 9.86 8.37
C LYS A 128 19.21 9.67 7.59
N PHE A 129 18.07 9.69 8.30
CA PHE A 129 16.78 9.70 7.65
C PHE A 129 16.66 10.91 6.73
N TRP A 130 16.43 10.66 5.45
CA TRP A 130 16.29 11.70 4.44
C TRP A 130 14.82 11.97 4.09
N GLY A 131 13.98 10.94 4.06
CA GLY A 131 12.58 11.05 3.65
C GLY A 131 12.00 9.68 3.31
N PHE A 132 11.00 9.66 2.43
CA PHE A 132 10.37 8.43 1.98
C PHE A 132 10.27 8.37 0.45
N THR A 133 10.21 7.14 -0.07
CA THR A 133 9.49 6.84 -1.30
C THR A 133 8.17 6.18 -0.93
N THR A 134 7.06 6.61 -1.58
CA THR A 134 5.71 6.22 -1.17
C THR A 134 4.91 5.72 -2.36
N ALA A 135 4.09 4.71 -2.14
CA ALA A 135 3.14 4.20 -3.13
C ALA A 135 1.72 4.21 -2.58
N ASN A 136 0.77 4.63 -3.43
CA ASN A 136 -0.65 4.38 -3.22
C ASN A 136 -1.05 3.17 -4.05
N ILE A 137 -1.60 2.16 -3.40
CA ILE A 137 -2.11 0.94 -4.01
C ILE A 137 -3.64 1.00 -3.96
N LYS A 138 -4.31 0.87 -5.10
CA LYS A 138 -5.77 0.70 -5.12
C LYS A 138 -6.15 -0.70 -4.67
N LEU A 139 -7.03 -0.81 -3.68
CA LEU A 139 -7.45 -2.10 -3.14
C LEU A 139 -8.03 -3.01 -4.22
N ASP A 140 -8.90 -2.47 -5.08
CA ASP A 140 -9.52 -3.25 -6.17
C ASP A 140 -8.48 -3.83 -7.13
N ASN A 141 -7.44 -3.05 -7.46
CA ASN A 141 -6.36 -3.52 -8.32
C ASN A 141 -5.55 -4.63 -7.65
N LEU A 142 -5.25 -4.47 -6.37
CA LEU A 142 -4.52 -5.49 -5.59
C LEU A 142 -5.32 -6.80 -5.56
N LEU A 143 -6.61 -6.73 -5.25
CA LEU A 143 -7.48 -7.90 -5.17
C LEU A 143 -7.63 -8.59 -6.52
N LYS A 144 -7.84 -7.80 -7.59
CA LYS A 144 -7.91 -8.32 -8.95
C LYS A 144 -6.61 -9.02 -9.35
N THR A 145 -5.47 -8.40 -9.09
CA THR A 145 -4.14 -8.97 -9.38
C THR A 145 -3.89 -10.24 -8.56
N ALA A 146 -4.40 -10.29 -7.33
CA ALA A 146 -4.30 -11.47 -6.48
C ALA A 146 -5.20 -12.64 -6.94
N GLY A 147 -6.11 -12.41 -7.90
CA GLY A 147 -6.99 -13.44 -8.43
C GLY A 147 -8.38 -13.48 -7.79
N SER A 148 -8.79 -12.43 -7.07
CA SER A 148 -10.13 -12.41 -6.45
C SER A 148 -11.28 -12.51 -7.45
N THR A 149 -11.07 -12.11 -8.70
CA THR A 149 -12.09 -12.17 -9.76
C THR A 149 -12.26 -13.55 -10.38
N THR A 150 -11.35 -14.48 -10.11
CA THR A 150 -11.41 -15.87 -10.61
C THR A 150 -12.06 -16.82 -9.60
N ILE A 151 -12.38 -16.33 -8.41
CA ILE A 151 -13.05 -17.13 -7.39
C ILE A 151 -14.53 -17.24 -7.74
N ASP A 152 -15.06 -18.46 -7.69
CA ASP A 152 -16.49 -18.68 -7.85
C ASP A 152 -17.25 -18.07 -6.67
N THR A 153 -17.91 -16.95 -6.92
CA THR A 153 -18.67 -16.22 -5.89
C THR A 153 -20.01 -16.88 -5.56
N THR A 154 -20.39 -17.96 -6.22
CA THR A 154 -21.57 -18.76 -5.85
C THR A 154 -21.27 -19.74 -4.72
N GLU A 155 -19.99 -20.15 -4.60
CA GLU A 155 -19.54 -21.10 -3.57
C GLU A 155 -18.73 -20.46 -2.45
N TYR A 156 -17.99 -19.37 -2.75
CA TYR A 156 -17.06 -18.75 -1.80
C TYR A 156 -17.26 -17.25 -1.72
N GLU A 157 -17.26 -16.77 -0.49
CA GLU A 157 -17.23 -15.34 -0.19
C GLU A 157 -15.92 -15.03 0.57
N PHE A 158 -15.29 -13.90 0.26
CA PHE A 158 -14.11 -13.46 0.98
C PHE A 158 -14.27 -12.03 1.49
N LEU A 159 -13.71 -11.81 2.66
CA LEU A 159 -13.71 -10.52 3.34
C LEU A 159 -12.28 -10.07 3.59
N PHE A 160 -12.06 -8.79 3.35
CA PHE A 160 -10.86 -8.12 3.83
C PHE A 160 -11.21 -7.27 5.02
N SER A 161 -10.40 -7.37 6.05
CA SER A 161 -10.57 -6.52 7.23
C SER A 161 -9.25 -5.89 7.64
N ASN A 162 -9.36 -4.80 8.38
CA ASN A 162 -8.27 -4.13 9.04
C ASN A 162 -8.72 -3.61 10.39
N MET A 163 -7.80 -3.55 11.35
CA MET A 163 -8.06 -2.85 12.60
C MET A 163 -7.96 -1.35 12.39
N HIS A 164 -9.04 -0.64 12.63
CA HIS A 164 -9.03 0.83 12.55
C HIS A 164 -8.04 1.39 13.58
N PRO A 165 -7.06 2.22 13.18
CA PRO A 165 -5.93 2.59 14.04
C PRO A 165 -6.32 3.42 15.26
N LYS A 166 -7.49 4.06 15.26
CA LYS A 166 -7.97 4.89 16.37
C LYS A 166 -8.99 4.16 17.26
N THR A 167 -9.95 3.45 16.66
CA THR A 167 -11.06 2.82 17.41
C THR A 167 -10.71 1.41 17.86
N HIS A 168 -9.65 0.80 17.28
CA HIS A 168 -9.27 -0.59 17.45
C HIS A 168 -10.42 -1.58 17.13
N GLN A 169 -11.40 -1.13 16.35
CA GLN A 169 -12.47 -1.98 15.83
C GLN A 169 -12.06 -2.56 14.48
N GLU A 170 -12.50 -3.77 14.22
CA GLU A 170 -12.30 -4.40 12.92
C GLU A 170 -13.25 -3.78 11.90
N GLU A 171 -12.69 -3.24 10.82
CA GLU A 171 -13.43 -2.69 9.68
C GLU A 171 -13.28 -3.63 8.49
N PHE A 172 -14.41 -3.95 7.87
CA PHE A 172 -14.48 -4.85 6.73
C PHE A 172 -14.53 -4.08 5.42
N TYR A 173 -13.76 -4.54 4.47
CA TYR A 173 -13.64 -3.97 3.14
C TYR A 173 -13.88 -5.07 2.12
N HIS A 174 -14.70 -4.81 1.15
CA HIS A 174 -15.07 -5.72 0.11
C HIS A 174 -15.87 -6.94 0.59
N SER A 175 -17.16 -6.84 0.45
CA SER A 175 -18.10 -7.94 0.27
C SER A 175 -19.29 -7.42 -0.53
N LYS A 176 -19.93 -8.26 -1.29
CA LYS A 176 -21.34 -8.04 -1.59
C LYS A 176 -22.06 -8.14 -0.26
N LYS A 177 -22.71 -7.03 0.12
CA LYS A 177 -23.46 -6.84 1.35
C LYS A 177 -24.54 -7.89 1.50
N GLU A 178 -24.26 -9.02 2.14
CA GLU A 178 -25.30 -9.84 2.73
C GLU A 178 -24.66 -10.76 3.78
N SER A 179 -25.29 -10.78 4.92
CA SER A 179 -25.05 -11.57 6.14
C SER A 179 -24.04 -12.71 6.06
N ILE A 180 -22.85 -12.53 6.64
CA ILE A 180 -21.95 -13.64 6.93
C ILE A 180 -22.62 -14.48 8.02
N THR A 181 -23.15 -15.62 7.64
CA THR A 181 -23.45 -16.68 8.59
C THR A 181 -22.12 -17.29 9.02
N LYS A 182 -21.89 -17.35 10.32
CA LYS A 182 -20.64 -17.80 10.98
C LYS A 182 -20.23 -19.25 10.75
N THR A 183 -20.60 -19.87 9.68
CA THR A 183 -20.29 -21.29 9.40
C THR A 183 -19.12 -21.36 8.42
N ASN A 184 -18.00 -21.91 8.92
CA ASN A 184 -16.81 -22.27 8.15
C ASN A 184 -16.07 -21.10 7.47
N HIS A 185 -15.32 -20.32 8.25
CA HIS A 185 -14.40 -19.33 7.69
C HIS A 185 -12.94 -19.71 7.95
N ILE A 186 -12.08 -19.33 7.02
CA ILE A 186 -10.63 -19.39 7.16
C ILE A 186 -10.12 -17.96 7.18
N SER A 187 -9.31 -17.61 8.19
CA SER A 187 -8.68 -16.30 8.24
C SER A 187 -7.18 -16.39 8.01
N LYS A 188 -6.64 -15.47 7.23
CA LYS A 188 -5.20 -15.26 7.02
C LYS A 188 -4.85 -13.83 7.37
N LYS A 189 -3.75 -13.63 8.10
CA LYS A 189 -3.23 -12.29 8.40
C LYS A 189 -2.05 -11.98 7.50
N ILE A 190 -2.15 -10.87 6.78
CA ILE A 190 -1.01 -10.28 6.09
C ILE A 190 -0.24 -9.48 7.12
N TYR A 191 0.92 -10.00 7.54
CA TYR A 191 1.76 -9.33 8.53
C TYR A 191 2.43 -8.11 7.90
N ARG A 192 2.29 -6.99 8.58
CA ARG A 192 3.02 -5.75 8.31
C ARG A 192 4.29 -5.80 9.15
N THR A 193 5.39 -6.15 8.53
CA THR A 193 6.71 -6.13 9.19
C THR A 193 7.32 -4.75 9.12
#